data_9fe5f738e26d5b742d9172a182bd04bb
#
_entry.id   9fe5f738e26d5b742d9172a182bd04bb
#
_cell.length_a   1.000
_cell.length_b   1.000
_cell.length_c   1.000
_cell.angle_alpha   90.00
_cell.angle_beta   90.00
_cell.angle_gamma   90.00
#
_symmetry.space_group_name_H-M   'P 1'
#
loop_
_entity.id
_entity.type
_entity.pdbx_description
1 polymer ?
#
loop_
_entity_poly.entity_id
_entity_poly.type
_entity_poly.pdbx_seq_one_letter_code
_entity_poly.pdbx_strand_id
1 'polypeptide(L)'
;MSNILIIKLGSLGDVVQISGALRDIREHHKNEKITILTTSKYLNLFKNCHYVDDCLEDERLPRYNVFYLLRLKKSINSLNFNKVYDLQNSNRTNFYKKFLFNIKDWSSSKDIPENKYNNSVLQRFDEQLRKSNIQTRYTLKPDFSWAAEKSNNYNLDTNKKYILFFPFCSKDLIHKRWPYFSELINLIKQNHSQYELVVAPGPGEIEEAKSFNIRVALSNNSALDFFELASLIKKSHLVIANDTGPAHMAAHLGAKGFALFGPHTTPEKVSIEREKFIALQTTDLKSLFADRVYALIKSSITN
;
A
#
# COMPACT_ATOMS: atom_id res chain seq x y z
N MET A 1 -0.92 -10.80 -30.59
CA MET A 1 -0.15 -10.52 -29.35
C MET A 1 -0.86 -11.19 -28.21
N SER A 2 -0.12 -11.76 -27.28
CA SER A 2 -0.71 -12.35 -26.08
C SER A 2 -1.15 -11.23 -25.12
N ASN A 3 -2.28 -11.38 -24.47
CA ASN A 3 -2.83 -10.41 -23.51
C ASN A 3 -2.76 -11.00 -22.10
N ILE A 4 -2.18 -10.27 -21.17
CA ILE A 4 -2.02 -10.66 -19.78
C ILE A 4 -2.96 -9.82 -18.91
N LEU A 5 -3.68 -10.49 -18.00
CA LEU A 5 -4.52 -9.84 -17.01
C LEU A 5 -3.86 -9.94 -15.63
N ILE A 6 -3.70 -8.83 -14.95
CA ILE A 6 -3.33 -8.78 -13.53
C ILE A 6 -4.57 -8.36 -12.74
N ILE A 7 -4.82 -8.99 -11.58
CA ILE A 7 -5.93 -8.61 -10.71
C ILE A 7 -5.40 -8.10 -9.37
N LYS A 8 -5.67 -6.82 -9.07
CA LYS A 8 -5.40 -6.22 -7.76
C LYS A 8 -6.45 -5.15 -7.41
N LEU A 9 -7.30 -5.46 -6.45
CA LEU A 9 -8.48 -4.66 -6.12
C LEU A 9 -8.27 -3.72 -4.91
N GLY A 10 -7.17 -3.79 -4.23
CA GLY A 10 -6.84 -3.03 -3.00
C GLY A 10 -6.43 -3.99 -1.88
N SER A 11 -6.12 -3.57 -0.65
CA SER A 11 -6.07 -2.18 -0.12
C SER A 11 -4.82 -1.40 -0.58
N LEU A 12 -4.62 -0.16 -0.07
CA LEU A 12 -3.45 0.67 -0.46
C LEU A 12 -2.12 -0.04 -0.14
N GLY A 13 -1.96 -0.57 1.06
CA GLY A 13 -0.75 -1.31 1.42
C GLY A 13 -0.48 -2.48 0.48
N ASP A 14 -1.52 -3.26 0.15
CA ASP A 14 -1.41 -4.37 -0.79
C ASP A 14 -1.09 -3.92 -2.23
N VAL A 15 -1.60 -2.76 -2.65
CA VAL A 15 -1.31 -2.18 -3.98
C VAL A 15 0.15 -1.76 -4.07
N VAL A 16 0.68 -1.17 -3.01
CA VAL A 16 2.10 -0.79 -2.95
C VAL A 16 3.01 -2.03 -2.99
N GLN A 17 2.66 -3.07 -2.25
CA GLN A 17 3.45 -4.30 -2.14
C GLN A 17 3.60 -5.07 -3.45
N ILE A 18 2.65 -4.96 -4.38
CA ILE A 18 2.78 -5.64 -5.67
C ILE A 18 3.73 -4.96 -6.66
N SER A 19 4.29 -3.79 -6.36
CA SER A 19 5.16 -3.04 -7.28
C SER A 19 6.32 -3.88 -7.83
N GLY A 20 6.95 -4.69 -6.97
CA GLY A 20 8.03 -5.60 -7.41
C GLY A 20 7.52 -6.73 -8.28
N ALA A 21 6.36 -7.31 -7.95
CA ALA A 21 5.72 -8.36 -8.76
C ALA A 21 5.28 -7.82 -10.13
N LEU A 22 4.75 -6.59 -10.20
CA LEU A 22 4.41 -5.94 -11.46
C LEU A 22 5.64 -5.78 -12.37
N ARG A 23 6.77 -5.38 -11.77
CA ARG A 23 8.02 -5.25 -12.51
C ARG A 23 8.52 -6.59 -13.04
N ASP A 24 8.53 -7.65 -12.22
CA ASP A 24 8.96 -8.98 -12.65
C ASP A 24 8.03 -9.53 -13.74
N ILE A 25 6.71 -9.33 -13.63
CA ILE A 25 5.74 -9.71 -14.68
C ILE A 25 6.03 -8.93 -15.96
N ARG A 26 6.27 -7.62 -15.91
CA ARG A 26 6.58 -6.80 -17.09
C ARG A 26 7.91 -7.22 -17.74
N GLU A 27 8.94 -7.51 -16.96
CA GLU A 27 10.23 -7.96 -17.51
C GLU A 27 10.14 -9.35 -18.18
N HIS A 28 9.25 -10.22 -17.69
CA HIS A 28 8.96 -11.51 -18.33
C HIS A 28 8.12 -11.35 -19.60
N HIS A 29 7.10 -10.52 -19.57
CA HIS A 29 6.13 -10.27 -20.65
C HIS A 29 6.45 -8.97 -21.42
N LYS A 30 7.69 -8.82 -21.92
CA LYS A 30 8.18 -7.57 -22.53
C LYS A 30 7.35 -7.06 -23.72
N ASN A 31 6.83 -7.98 -24.53
CA ASN A 31 6.14 -7.68 -25.78
C ASN A 31 4.63 -7.92 -25.73
N GLU A 32 4.11 -8.33 -24.56
CA GLU A 32 2.69 -8.63 -24.38
C GLU A 32 1.98 -7.42 -23.75
N LYS A 33 0.70 -7.26 -24.11
CA LYS A 33 -0.13 -6.24 -23.49
C LYS A 33 -0.52 -6.69 -22.08
N ILE A 34 -0.16 -5.89 -21.07
CA ILE A 34 -0.52 -6.12 -19.66
C ILE A 34 -1.64 -5.17 -19.27
N THR A 35 -2.78 -5.74 -18.90
CA THR A 35 -3.94 -5.01 -18.38
C THR A 35 -4.14 -5.34 -16.90
N ILE A 36 -4.42 -4.35 -16.08
CA ILE A 36 -4.77 -4.57 -14.67
C ILE A 36 -6.25 -4.35 -14.42
N LEU A 37 -6.89 -5.31 -13.75
CA LEU A 37 -8.24 -5.18 -13.19
C LEU A 37 -8.12 -4.66 -11.75
N THR A 38 -8.66 -3.47 -11.51
CA THR A 38 -8.58 -2.79 -10.20
C THR A 38 -9.87 -2.05 -9.87
N THR A 39 -9.97 -1.43 -8.70
CA THR A 39 -11.13 -0.59 -8.35
C THR A 39 -10.94 0.85 -8.81
N SER A 40 -12.04 1.62 -8.93
CA SER A 40 -12.04 3.06 -9.28
C SER A 40 -10.98 3.85 -8.53
N LYS A 41 -10.81 3.57 -7.23
CA LYS A 41 -9.85 4.23 -6.36
C LYS A 41 -8.40 4.18 -6.88
N TYR A 42 -8.00 3.09 -7.54
CA TYR A 42 -6.62 2.86 -7.97
C TYR A 42 -6.42 2.99 -9.49
N LEU A 43 -7.48 3.27 -10.26
CA LEU A 43 -7.39 3.40 -11.72
C LEU A 43 -6.36 4.46 -12.13
N ASN A 44 -6.43 5.66 -11.55
CA ASN A 44 -5.49 6.74 -11.87
C ASN A 44 -4.05 6.37 -11.51
N LEU A 45 -3.84 5.66 -10.39
CA LEU A 45 -2.52 5.18 -9.98
C LEU A 45 -1.94 4.23 -11.04
N PHE A 46 -2.70 3.21 -11.46
CA PHE A 46 -2.20 2.21 -12.40
C PHE A 46 -2.11 2.72 -13.85
N LYS A 47 -2.97 3.65 -14.29
CA LYS A 47 -2.82 4.34 -15.58
C LYS A 47 -1.49 5.08 -15.72
N ASN A 48 -0.88 5.43 -14.61
CA ASN A 48 0.42 6.09 -14.55
C ASN A 48 1.57 5.13 -14.20
N CYS A 49 1.31 3.84 -14.04
CA CYS A 49 2.32 2.82 -13.74
C CYS A 49 2.92 2.29 -15.05
N HIS A 50 4.21 2.48 -15.25
CA HIS A 50 4.89 2.05 -16.48
C HIS A 50 5.04 0.53 -16.65
N TYR A 51 4.63 -0.26 -15.66
CA TYR A 51 4.58 -1.73 -15.78
C TYR A 51 3.28 -2.25 -16.37
N VAL A 52 2.27 -1.37 -16.58
CA VAL A 52 0.93 -1.70 -17.02
C VAL A 52 0.59 -0.88 -18.25
N ASP A 53 -0.04 -1.50 -19.27
CA ASP A 53 -0.41 -0.83 -20.52
C ASP A 53 -1.86 -0.33 -20.50
N ASP A 54 -2.73 -1.00 -19.72
CA ASP A 54 -4.16 -0.69 -19.70
C ASP A 54 -4.79 -1.04 -18.35
N CYS A 55 -5.92 -0.40 -18.04
CA CYS A 55 -6.64 -0.58 -16.78
C CYS A 55 -8.11 -0.86 -17.00
N LEU A 56 -8.65 -1.82 -16.28
CA LEU A 56 -10.07 -2.13 -16.23
C LEU A 56 -10.60 -1.92 -14.82
N GLU A 57 -11.85 -1.47 -14.74
CA GLU A 57 -12.50 -1.24 -13.45
C GLU A 57 -13.33 -2.44 -13.01
N ASP A 58 -13.14 -2.84 -11.76
CA ASP A 58 -14.05 -3.68 -11.00
C ASP A 58 -14.80 -2.81 -9.96
N GLU A 59 -16.06 -2.52 -10.19
CA GLU A 59 -16.91 -1.75 -9.25
C GLU A 59 -17.10 -2.46 -7.91
N ARG A 60 -16.72 -3.73 -7.79
CA ARG A 60 -16.85 -4.57 -6.60
C ARG A 60 -18.27 -4.64 -6.02
N LEU A 61 -19.29 -4.49 -6.86
CA LEU A 61 -20.67 -4.63 -6.42
C LEU A 61 -20.93 -6.04 -5.86
N PRO A 62 -21.95 -6.21 -5.02
CA PRO A 62 -22.31 -7.51 -4.46
C PRO A 62 -22.53 -8.57 -5.53
N ARG A 63 -22.15 -9.83 -5.24
CA ARG A 63 -22.21 -10.94 -6.20
C ARG A 63 -23.61 -11.33 -6.61
N TYR A 64 -24.64 -10.88 -5.92
CA TYR A 64 -26.04 -11.04 -6.35
C TYR A 64 -26.46 -10.04 -7.43
N ASN A 65 -25.65 -9.02 -7.74
CA ASN A 65 -25.90 -8.11 -8.85
C ASN A 65 -25.47 -8.77 -10.18
N VAL A 66 -26.41 -9.52 -10.76
CA VAL A 66 -26.13 -10.31 -11.97
C VAL A 66 -25.79 -9.43 -13.17
N PHE A 67 -26.41 -8.26 -13.32
CA PHE A 67 -26.13 -7.34 -14.45
C PHE A 67 -24.69 -6.82 -14.38
N TYR A 68 -24.20 -6.46 -13.21
CA TYR A 68 -22.82 -6.09 -13.02
C TYR A 68 -21.87 -7.25 -13.39
N LEU A 69 -22.15 -8.47 -12.90
CA LEU A 69 -21.32 -9.63 -13.20
C LEU A 69 -21.29 -9.96 -14.70
N LEU A 70 -22.42 -9.83 -15.40
CA LEU A 70 -22.49 -10.04 -16.85
C LEU A 70 -21.70 -8.96 -17.61
N ARG A 71 -21.77 -7.69 -17.20
CA ARG A 71 -20.95 -6.61 -17.78
C ARG A 71 -19.47 -6.89 -17.58
N LEU A 72 -19.05 -7.22 -16.36
CA LEU A 72 -17.66 -7.54 -16.04
C LEU A 72 -17.16 -8.75 -16.84
N LYS A 73 -17.97 -9.81 -16.91
CA LYS A 73 -17.68 -11.01 -17.72
C LYS A 73 -17.48 -10.65 -19.20
N LYS A 74 -18.40 -9.87 -19.78
CA LYS A 74 -18.31 -9.44 -21.18
C LYS A 74 -17.05 -8.62 -21.42
N SER A 75 -16.76 -7.63 -20.56
CA SER A 75 -15.58 -6.77 -20.66
C SER A 75 -14.27 -7.57 -20.62
N ILE A 76 -14.14 -8.53 -19.71
CA ILE A 76 -12.93 -9.33 -19.58
C ILE A 76 -12.80 -10.33 -20.74
N ASN A 77 -13.86 -11.08 -21.05
CA ASN A 77 -13.77 -12.15 -22.04
C ASN A 77 -13.63 -11.62 -23.49
N SER A 78 -14.08 -10.39 -23.78
CA SER A 78 -13.90 -9.77 -25.10
C SER A 78 -12.45 -9.39 -25.42
N LEU A 79 -11.59 -9.30 -24.43
CA LEU A 79 -10.17 -8.92 -24.58
C LEU A 79 -9.23 -10.12 -24.80
N ASN A 80 -9.75 -11.34 -24.78
CA ASN A 80 -9.03 -12.58 -25.08
C ASN A 80 -7.72 -12.70 -24.32
N PHE A 81 -7.77 -12.60 -22.99
CA PHE A 81 -6.60 -12.80 -22.13
C PHE A 81 -6.12 -14.25 -22.18
N ASN A 82 -4.83 -14.45 -22.35
CA ASN A 82 -4.19 -15.76 -22.37
C ASN A 82 -3.83 -16.25 -20.96
N LYS A 83 -3.48 -15.32 -20.05
CA LYS A 83 -3.04 -15.62 -18.71
C LYS A 83 -3.52 -14.59 -17.70
N VAL A 84 -3.81 -15.04 -16.49
CA VAL A 84 -4.15 -14.20 -15.33
C VAL A 84 -3.10 -14.36 -14.24
N TYR A 85 -2.63 -13.24 -13.69
CA TYR A 85 -1.92 -13.18 -12.42
C TYR A 85 -2.85 -12.58 -11.36
N ASP A 86 -3.46 -13.43 -10.53
CA ASP A 86 -4.29 -13.00 -9.41
C ASP A 86 -3.42 -12.62 -8.22
N LEU A 87 -3.01 -11.36 -8.15
CA LEU A 87 -2.26 -10.80 -7.01
C LEU A 87 -3.19 -10.32 -5.87
N GLN A 88 -4.52 -10.42 -6.06
CA GLN A 88 -5.49 -10.16 -5.00
C GLN A 88 -5.70 -11.39 -4.11
N ASN A 89 -5.71 -12.58 -4.70
CA ASN A 89 -5.82 -13.86 -3.96
C ASN A 89 -7.00 -13.91 -2.97
N SER A 90 -8.16 -13.36 -3.36
CA SER A 90 -9.35 -13.25 -2.51
C SER A 90 -10.42 -14.30 -2.84
N ASN A 91 -11.44 -14.43 -1.97
CA ASN A 91 -12.61 -15.25 -2.28
C ASN A 91 -13.41 -14.70 -3.46
N ARG A 92 -13.32 -13.38 -3.71
CA ARG A 92 -13.94 -12.75 -4.87
C ARG A 92 -13.25 -13.17 -6.16
N THR A 93 -11.93 -13.09 -6.22
CA THR A 93 -11.16 -13.44 -7.42
C THR A 93 -11.20 -14.94 -7.69
N ASN A 94 -11.27 -15.78 -6.66
CA ASN A 94 -11.52 -17.21 -6.82
C ASN A 94 -12.92 -17.50 -7.44
N PHE A 95 -13.94 -16.71 -7.07
CA PHE A 95 -15.24 -16.77 -7.74
C PHE A 95 -15.15 -16.37 -9.22
N TYR A 96 -14.36 -15.34 -9.57
CA TYR A 96 -14.13 -14.94 -10.96
C TYR A 96 -13.46 -16.08 -11.75
N LYS A 97 -12.43 -16.70 -11.19
CA LYS A 97 -11.75 -17.87 -11.79
C LYS A 97 -12.73 -19.00 -12.11
N LYS A 98 -13.62 -19.33 -11.17
CA LYS A 98 -14.49 -20.50 -11.27
C LYS A 98 -15.72 -20.28 -12.15
N PHE A 99 -16.31 -19.09 -12.15
CA PHE A 99 -17.65 -18.88 -12.70
C PHE A 99 -17.78 -17.74 -13.72
N LEU A 100 -16.80 -16.83 -13.76
CA LEU A 100 -16.99 -15.59 -14.50
C LEU A 100 -16.06 -15.47 -15.71
N PHE A 101 -14.74 -15.69 -15.52
CA PHE A 101 -13.74 -15.48 -16.56
C PHE A 101 -13.36 -16.81 -17.23
N ASN A 102 -13.43 -16.83 -18.57
CA ASN A 102 -13.10 -18.02 -19.33
C ASN A 102 -11.61 -18.01 -19.73
N ILE A 103 -10.71 -18.01 -18.73
CA ILE A 103 -9.26 -17.96 -18.93
C ILE A 103 -8.65 -19.19 -18.23
N LYS A 104 -7.99 -20.07 -19.01
CA LYS A 104 -7.48 -21.36 -18.51
C LYS A 104 -6.19 -21.20 -17.69
N ASP A 105 -5.26 -20.34 -18.15
CA ASP A 105 -3.99 -20.15 -17.45
C ASP A 105 -4.15 -19.08 -16.35
N TRP A 106 -4.24 -19.56 -15.12
CA TRP A 106 -4.51 -18.73 -13.94
C TRP A 106 -3.49 -18.98 -12.84
N SER A 107 -2.67 -17.97 -12.55
CA SER A 107 -1.70 -17.97 -11.46
C SER A 107 -2.31 -17.35 -10.21
N SER A 108 -2.30 -18.08 -9.10
CA SER A 108 -2.80 -17.61 -7.80
C SER A 108 -1.99 -18.26 -6.68
N SER A 109 -1.70 -17.50 -5.61
CA SER A 109 -1.06 -18.07 -4.41
C SER A 109 -1.99 -19.03 -3.65
N LYS A 110 -3.30 -19.00 -3.90
CA LYS A 110 -4.26 -19.99 -3.38
C LYS A 110 -4.10 -21.39 -3.97
N ASP A 111 -3.46 -21.52 -5.12
CA ASP A 111 -3.17 -22.78 -5.76
C ASP A 111 -1.84 -23.38 -5.27
N ILE A 112 -1.17 -22.70 -4.33
CA ILE A 112 0.04 -23.16 -3.66
C ILE A 112 -0.41 -23.81 -2.35
N PRO A 113 -0.04 -25.08 -2.07
CA PRO A 113 -0.32 -25.69 -0.78
C PRO A 113 0.17 -24.77 0.34
N GLU A 114 -0.64 -24.58 1.38
CA GLU A 114 -0.18 -23.87 2.58
C GLU A 114 1.01 -24.66 3.14
N ASN A 115 2.17 -24.28 2.69
CA ASN A 115 3.39 -24.88 3.18
C ASN A 115 3.56 -24.46 4.64
N LYS A 116 4.17 -25.36 5.40
CA LYS A 116 4.54 -25.33 6.82
C LYS A 116 5.23 -24.02 7.30
N TYR A 117 5.37 -23.04 6.43
CA TYR A 117 5.98 -21.75 6.70
C TYR A 117 4.89 -20.67 6.65
N ASN A 118 4.85 -19.86 7.69
CA ASN A 118 4.06 -18.62 7.76
C ASN A 118 4.60 -17.60 6.73
N ASN A 119 4.47 -17.91 5.44
CA ASN A 119 5.03 -17.10 4.38
C ASN A 119 4.43 -15.70 4.43
N SER A 120 5.31 -14.71 4.43
CA SER A 120 4.93 -13.31 4.34
C SER A 120 4.22 -13.01 3.01
N VAL A 121 3.56 -11.86 2.94
CA VAL A 121 2.84 -11.44 1.71
C VAL A 121 3.76 -11.47 0.48
N LEU A 122 4.99 -10.96 0.59
CA LEU A 122 5.93 -10.91 -0.53
C LEU A 122 6.45 -12.29 -0.91
N GLN A 123 6.70 -13.16 0.06
CA GLN A 123 7.09 -14.55 -0.23
C GLN A 123 6.02 -15.31 -0.98
N ARG A 124 4.73 -15.10 -0.63
CA ARG A 124 3.62 -15.71 -1.38
C ARG A 124 3.55 -15.23 -2.83
N PHE A 125 3.84 -13.95 -3.09
CA PHE A 125 3.94 -13.46 -4.47
C PHE A 125 5.15 -14.06 -5.19
N ASP A 126 6.30 -14.13 -4.53
CA ASP A 126 7.52 -14.73 -5.09
C ASP A 126 7.28 -16.19 -5.51
N GLU A 127 6.74 -17.02 -4.62
CA GLU A 127 6.39 -18.39 -4.91
C GLU A 127 5.36 -18.53 -6.05
N GLN A 128 4.31 -17.67 -6.03
CA GLN A 128 3.30 -17.64 -7.08
C GLN A 128 3.92 -17.38 -8.46
N LEU A 129 4.80 -16.39 -8.56
CA LEU A 129 5.42 -16.01 -9.82
C LEU A 129 6.44 -17.05 -10.28
N ARG A 130 7.26 -17.60 -9.39
CA ARG A 130 8.20 -18.69 -9.70
C ARG A 130 7.48 -19.94 -10.21
N LYS A 131 6.34 -20.30 -9.62
CA LYS A 131 5.48 -21.39 -10.09
C LYS A 131 4.91 -21.13 -11.49
N SER A 132 4.83 -19.86 -11.88
CA SER A 132 4.43 -19.45 -13.23
C SER A 132 5.64 -19.26 -14.17
N ASN A 133 6.81 -19.80 -13.84
CA ASN A 133 8.08 -19.71 -14.58
C ASN A 133 8.62 -18.28 -14.74
N ILE A 134 8.26 -17.36 -13.84
CA ILE A 134 8.85 -16.02 -13.79
C ILE A 134 10.09 -16.04 -12.91
N GLN A 135 11.20 -15.55 -13.42
CA GLN A 135 12.39 -15.27 -12.62
C GLN A 135 12.14 -13.99 -11.80
N THR A 136 11.90 -14.15 -10.50
CA THR A 136 11.65 -13.03 -9.60
C THR A 136 12.97 -12.38 -9.15
N ARG A 137 13.07 -11.06 -9.34
CA ARG A 137 14.22 -10.22 -8.92
C ARG A 137 13.77 -9.09 -8.01
N TYR A 138 12.58 -8.56 -8.23
CA TYR A 138 12.05 -7.36 -7.57
C TYR A 138 10.89 -7.66 -6.62
N THR A 139 10.24 -8.80 -6.74
CA THR A 139 9.04 -9.15 -5.95
C THR A 139 9.29 -9.06 -4.45
N LEU A 140 10.45 -9.51 -3.94
CA LEU A 140 10.80 -9.44 -2.51
C LEU A 140 11.29 -8.05 -2.07
N LYS A 141 11.58 -7.15 -3.02
CA LYS A 141 12.06 -5.79 -2.78
C LYS A 141 11.22 -4.79 -3.58
N PRO A 142 9.92 -4.65 -3.26
CA PRO A 142 9.06 -3.70 -3.96
C PRO A 142 9.63 -2.29 -3.89
N ASP A 143 9.60 -1.58 -5.01
CA ASP A 143 9.94 -0.17 -5.11
C ASP A 143 8.74 0.60 -5.65
N PHE A 144 8.27 1.57 -4.87
CA PHE A 144 7.15 2.43 -5.22
C PHE A 144 7.57 3.84 -5.65
N SER A 145 8.87 4.07 -5.87
CA SER A 145 9.44 5.38 -6.19
C SER A 145 8.86 6.01 -7.45
N TRP A 146 8.44 5.19 -8.42
CA TRP A 146 7.78 5.66 -9.64
C TRP A 146 6.53 6.52 -9.38
N ALA A 147 5.83 6.31 -8.26
CA ALA A 147 4.67 7.12 -7.88
C ALA A 147 5.08 8.48 -7.30
N ALA A 148 6.22 8.57 -6.61
CA ALA A 148 6.66 9.80 -5.96
C ALA A 148 7.21 10.86 -6.91
N GLU A 149 7.52 10.50 -8.16
CA GLU A 149 8.12 11.40 -9.15
C GLU A 149 7.10 12.29 -9.86
N LYS A 150 5.79 12.05 -9.68
CA LYS A 150 4.73 12.62 -10.53
C LYS A 150 4.04 13.86 -10.00
N SER A 151 4.17 14.21 -8.73
CA SER A 151 3.44 15.38 -8.18
C SER A 151 4.11 15.99 -6.95
N ASN A 152 4.01 17.34 -6.85
CA ASN A 152 4.47 18.13 -5.71
C ASN A 152 3.42 19.19 -5.30
N ASN A 153 2.17 19.00 -5.63
CA ASN A 153 1.13 20.03 -5.50
C ASN A 153 0.40 19.93 -4.15
N TYR A 154 1.12 20.18 -3.06
CA TYR A 154 0.58 20.22 -1.71
C TYR A 154 1.04 21.48 -0.95
N ASN A 155 0.29 21.86 0.08
CA ASN A 155 0.41 23.14 0.83
C ASN A 155 1.58 23.16 1.84
N LEU A 156 2.74 22.60 1.50
CA LEU A 156 3.92 22.53 2.36
C LEU A 156 5.14 23.15 1.70
N ASP A 157 5.92 23.89 2.48
CA ASP A 157 7.28 24.29 2.09
C ASP A 157 8.23 23.12 2.34
N THR A 158 8.53 22.38 1.27
CA THR A 158 9.41 21.20 1.34
C THR A 158 10.90 21.54 1.50
N ASN A 159 11.28 22.82 1.61
CA ASN A 159 12.64 23.22 1.96
C ASN A 159 12.93 23.04 3.46
N LYS A 160 11.89 22.98 4.29
CA LYS A 160 12.02 22.67 5.72
C LYS A 160 11.97 21.15 5.94
N LYS A 161 12.86 20.65 6.79
CA LYS A 161 12.78 19.25 7.25
C LYS A 161 11.51 19.05 8.06
N TYR A 162 10.75 18.00 7.79
CA TYR A 162 9.51 17.70 8.50
C TYR A 162 9.40 16.23 8.91
N ILE A 163 8.68 16.02 10.02
CA ILE A 163 8.29 14.70 10.51
C ILE A 163 6.83 14.48 10.15
N LEU A 164 6.54 13.36 9.49
CA LEU A 164 5.23 13.05 8.93
C LEU A 164 4.53 11.97 9.76
N PHE A 165 3.28 12.26 10.16
CA PHE A 165 2.47 11.38 10.99
C PHE A 165 1.28 10.81 10.23
N PHE A 166 1.01 9.51 10.45
CA PHE A 166 -0.17 8.80 9.99
C PHE A 166 -0.90 8.16 11.18
N PRO A 167 -1.65 8.95 11.96
CA PRO A 167 -2.30 8.50 13.19
C PRO A 167 -3.62 7.76 12.96
N PHE A 168 -4.12 7.75 11.72
CA PHE A 168 -5.42 7.19 11.38
C PHE A 168 -5.32 5.74 10.90
N CYS A 169 -6.47 5.08 10.82
CA CYS A 169 -6.64 3.77 10.22
C CYS A 169 -8.05 3.65 9.63
N SER A 170 -8.31 2.61 8.85
CA SER A 170 -9.66 2.33 8.34
C SER A 170 -10.67 2.22 9.50
N LYS A 171 -11.89 2.72 9.30
CA LYS A 171 -12.96 2.72 10.31
C LYS A 171 -13.24 1.34 10.90
N ASP A 172 -13.15 0.30 10.08
CA ASP A 172 -13.36 -1.09 10.50
C ASP A 172 -12.16 -1.69 11.27
N LEU A 173 -11.03 -0.97 11.34
CA LEU A 173 -9.77 -1.43 11.92
C LEU A 173 -9.27 -0.53 13.06
N ILE A 174 -10.22 0.05 13.82
CA ILE A 174 -9.93 1.00 14.91
C ILE A 174 -8.94 0.43 15.96
N HIS A 175 -8.92 -0.89 16.13
CA HIS A 175 -7.98 -1.59 17.02
C HIS A 175 -6.51 -1.47 16.60
N LYS A 176 -6.22 -1.02 15.36
CA LYS A 176 -4.87 -0.70 14.89
C LYS A 176 -4.41 0.70 15.28
N ARG A 177 -5.29 1.53 15.82
CA ARG A 177 -5.01 2.92 16.13
C ARG A 177 -4.29 3.02 17.47
N TRP A 178 -3.06 3.50 17.44
CA TRP A 178 -2.32 3.84 18.65
C TRP A 178 -2.87 5.13 19.26
N PRO A 179 -3.21 5.18 20.57
CA PRO A 179 -3.96 6.30 21.13
C PRO A 179 -3.11 7.53 21.48
N TYR A 180 -1.78 7.42 21.55
CA TYR A 180 -0.92 8.46 22.14
C TYR A 180 -0.18 9.31 21.08
N PHE A 181 -0.72 9.49 19.87
CA PHE A 181 -0.10 10.34 18.86
C PHE A 181 -0.01 11.80 19.31
N SER A 182 -1.04 12.33 19.99
CA SER A 182 -1.04 13.71 20.47
C SER A 182 0.08 13.97 21.48
N GLU A 183 0.28 13.06 22.42
CA GLU A 183 1.34 13.13 23.42
C GLU A 183 2.72 13.02 22.77
N LEU A 184 2.91 12.10 21.82
CA LEU A 184 4.17 11.98 21.08
C LEU A 184 4.49 13.24 20.28
N ILE A 185 3.50 13.80 19.58
CA ILE A 185 3.63 15.05 18.84
C ILE A 185 4.08 16.18 19.77
N ASN A 186 3.49 16.30 20.96
CA ASN A 186 3.87 17.32 21.94
C ASN A 186 5.31 17.11 22.45
N LEU A 187 5.73 15.87 22.74
CA LEU A 187 7.10 15.55 23.13
C LEU A 187 8.11 15.93 22.04
N ILE A 188 7.80 15.63 20.77
CA ILE A 188 8.68 15.99 19.66
C ILE A 188 8.71 17.51 19.46
N LYS A 189 7.57 18.21 19.55
CA LYS A 189 7.48 19.67 19.41
C LYS A 189 8.31 20.40 20.46
N GLN A 190 8.33 19.91 21.69
CA GLN A 190 9.11 20.48 22.79
C GLN A 190 10.62 20.29 22.63
N ASN A 191 11.05 19.13 22.13
CA ASN A 191 12.45 18.74 22.12
C ASN A 191 13.15 18.91 20.76
N HIS A 192 12.37 19.09 19.66
CA HIS A 192 12.87 19.12 18.30
C HIS A 192 12.19 20.22 17.46
N SER A 193 12.18 21.46 17.95
CA SER A 193 11.52 22.62 17.34
C SER A 193 12.03 22.98 15.94
N GLN A 194 13.17 22.45 15.51
CA GLN A 194 13.76 22.66 14.19
C GLN A 194 13.00 21.90 13.07
N TYR A 195 12.16 20.92 13.42
CA TYR A 195 11.36 20.20 12.43
C TYR A 195 9.93 20.72 12.37
N GLU A 196 9.38 20.83 11.16
CA GLU A 196 7.95 20.99 10.98
C GLU A 196 7.25 19.65 11.26
N LEU A 197 6.14 19.68 12.02
CA LEU A 197 5.34 18.49 12.29
C LEU A 197 4.12 18.51 11.36
N VAL A 198 3.92 17.43 10.65
CA VAL A 198 2.93 17.32 9.58
C VAL A 198 2.08 16.06 9.75
N VAL A 199 0.78 16.19 9.61
CA VAL A 199 -0.14 15.05 9.51
C VAL A 199 -0.77 15.01 8.11
N ALA A 200 -0.81 13.85 7.48
CA ALA A 200 -1.47 13.66 6.19
C ALA A 200 -2.70 12.75 6.35
N PRO A 201 -3.91 13.34 6.40
CA PRO A 201 -5.16 12.60 6.54
C PRO A 201 -5.60 11.96 5.23
N GLY A 202 -6.35 10.85 5.33
CA GLY A 202 -7.16 10.35 4.24
C GLY A 202 -8.47 11.13 4.05
N PRO A 203 -9.23 10.82 2.99
CA PRO A 203 -10.57 11.37 2.81
C PRO A 203 -11.46 11.08 4.03
N GLY A 204 -12.09 12.12 4.60
CA GLY A 204 -12.94 12.01 5.79
C GLY A 204 -12.22 12.07 7.14
N GLU A 205 -10.89 12.26 7.16
CA GLU A 205 -10.07 12.38 8.38
C GLU A 205 -9.56 13.80 8.62
N ILE A 206 -9.86 14.76 7.70
CA ILE A 206 -9.30 16.14 7.71
C ILE A 206 -9.67 16.88 8.99
N GLU A 207 -10.93 16.84 9.42
CA GLU A 207 -11.37 17.55 10.62
C GLU A 207 -10.72 16.97 11.89
N GLU A 208 -10.56 15.66 11.96
CA GLU A 208 -9.86 15.02 13.07
C GLU A 208 -8.35 15.36 13.05
N ALA A 209 -7.75 15.48 11.87
CA ALA A 209 -6.34 15.83 11.73
C ALA A 209 -6.03 17.24 12.29
N LYS A 210 -6.97 18.18 12.20
CA LYS A 210 -6.82 19.54 12.78
C LYS A 210 -6.67 19.52 14.29
N SER A 211 -7.23 18.51 14.98
CA SER A 211 -7.15 18.39 16.44
C SER A 211 -5.73 18.16 16.98
N PHE A 212 -4.79 17.72 16.14
CA PHE A 212 -3.39 17.55 16.53
C PHE A 212 -2.63 18.88 16.67
N ASN A 213 -3.19 20.02 16.24
CA ASN A 213 -2.57 21.35 16.30
C ASN A 213 -1.17 21.41 15.66
N ILE A 214 -1.00 20.70 14.55
CA ILE A 214 0.17 20.69 13.67
C ILE A 214 -0.27 20.90 12.22
N ARG A 215 0.68 21.03 11.31
CA ARG A 215 0.38 21.22 9.89
C ARG A 215 -0.38 20.03 9.31
N VAL A 216 -1.51 20.31 8.67
CA VAL A 216 -2.28 19.31 7.91
C VAL A 216 -1.89 19.41 6.44
N ALA A 217 -1.33 18.35 5.87
CA ALA A 217 -0.97 18.28 4.46
C ALA A 217 -2.21 18.06 3.60
N LEU A 218 -2.51 19.01 2.74
CA LEU A 218 -3.67 19.00 1.85
C LEU A 218 -3.28 19.46 0.44
N SER A 219 -4.04 19.04 -0.55
CA SER A 219 -4.04 19.57 -1.90
C SER A 219 -5.41 20.16 -2.20
N ASN A 220 -5.49 21.47 -2.50
CA ASN A 220 -6.73 22.18 -2.75
C ASN A 220 -7.83 21.93 -1.68
N ASN A 221 -7.47 21.98 -0.40
CA ASN A 221 -8.33 21.68 0.76
C ASN A 221 -8.89 20.25 0.82
N SER A 222 -8.35 19.33 0.03
CA SER A 222 -8.71 17.92 0.01
C SER A 222 -7.54 17.07 0.47
N ALA A 223 -7.82 15.81 0.84
CA ALA A 223 -6.76 14.83 1.11
C ALA A 223 -5.89 14.63 -0.14
N LEU A 224 -4.60 14.39 0.08
CA LEU A 224 -3.63 14.16 -0.98
C LEU A 224 -4.02 12.94 -1.84
N ASP A 225 -3.78 13.02 -3.12
CA ASP A 225 -3.82 11.84 -3.98
C ASP A 225 -2.61 10.91 -3.72
N PHE A 226 -2.57 9.75 -4.38
CA PHE A 226 -1.50 8.79 -4.13
C PHE A 226 -0.11 9.26 -4.57
N PHE A 227 -0.03 10.11 -5.60
CA PHE A 227 1.24 10.65 -6.10
C PHE A 227 1.76 11.77 -5.19
N GLU A 228 0.88 12.66 -4.79
CA GLU A 228 1.17 13.71 -3.82
C GLU A 228 1.60 13.12 -2.47
N LEU A 229 0.86 12.09 -2.00
CA LEU A 229 1.20 11.38 -0.78
C LEU A 229 2.56 10.68 -0.87
N ALA A 230 2.84 9.98 -1.97
CA ALA A 230 4.12 9.31 -2.20
C ALA A 230 5.27 10.32 -2.25
N SER A 231 5.10 11.45 -2.94
CA SER A 231 6.07 12.55 -2.98
C SER A 231 6.33 13.14 -1.59
N LEU A 232 5.25 13.41 -0.83
CA LEU A 232 5.36 13.92 0.54
C LEU A 232 6.12 12.95 1.45
N ILE A 233 5.80 11.66 1.39
CA ILE A 233 6.48 10.62 2.18
C ILE A 233 7.96 10.53 1.79
N LYS A 234 8.29 10.51 0.51
CA LYS A 234 9.67 10.37 0.02
C LYS A 234 10.59 11.50 0.46
N LYS A 235 10.05 12.71 0.62
CA LYS A 235 10.79 13.92 1.05
C LYS A 235 10.80 14.11 2.56
N SER A 236 10.03 13.34 3.33
CA SER A 236 9.99 13.47 4.78
C SER A 236 11.32 13.10 5.43
N HIS A 237 11.68 13.80 6.51
CA HIS A 237 12.82 13.43 7.34
C HIS A 237 12.58 12.13 8.10
N LEU A 238 11.36 11.95 8.63
CA LEU A 238 10.94 10.79 9.38
C LEU A 238 9.43 10.57 9.23
N VAL A 239 9.01 9.31 9.15
CA VAL A 239 7.60 8.90 9.16
C VAL A 239 7.27 8.16 10.44
N ILE A 240 6.14 8.47 11.08
CA ILE A 240 5.60 7.74 12.23
C ILE A 240 4.15 7.39 11.93
N ALA A 241 3.82 6.10 11.91
CA ALA A 241 2.53 5.62 11.42
C ALA A 241 1.95 4.47 12.24
N ASN A 242 0.64 4.29 12.21
CA ASN A 242 0.03 3.00 12.51
C ASN A 242 0.32 1.98 11.40
N ASP A 243 -0.01 0.69 11.62
CA ASP A 243 -0.03 -0.35 10.56
C ASP A 243 -1.14 -0.05 9.55
N THR A 244 -0.82 0.74 8.53
CA THR A 244 -1.77 1.27 7.52
C THR A 244 -1.14 1.35 6.14
N GLY A 245 -1.97 1.63 5.12
CA GLY A 245 -1.51 1.81 3.74
C GLY A 245 -0.37 2.81 3.58
N PRO A 246 -0.43 4.02 4.17
CA PRO A 246 0.69 4.98 4.16
C PRO A 246 1.99 4.47 4.78
N ALA A 247 1.94 3.64 5.83
CA ALA A 247 3.13 3.00 6.40
C ALA A 247 3.80 2.05 5.39
N HIS A 248 3.00 1.22 4.70
CA HIS A 248 3.52 0.38 3.62
C HIS A 248 4.10 1.22 2.47
N MET A 249 3.46 2.34 2.13
CA MET A 249 3.98 3.25 1.13
C MET A 249 5.34 3.83 1.55
N ALA A 250 5.48 4.27 2.80
CA ALA A 250 6.74 4.78 3.35
C ALA A 250 7.85 3.73 3.31
N ALA A 251 7.56 2.51 3.75
CA ALA A 251 8.51 1.39 3.71
C ALA A 251 9.02 1.10 2.28
N HIS A 252 8.13 1.07 1.29
CA HIS A 252 8.48 0.74 -0.09
C HIS A 252 8.93 1.94 -0.94
N LEU A 253 8.88 3.15 -0.40
CA LEU A 253 9.57 4.34 -0.91
C LEU A 253 11.00 4.49 -0.37
N GLY A 254 11.41 3.63 0.56
CA GLY A 254 12.69 3.73 1.26
C GLY A 254 12.77 4.91 2.22
N ALA A 255 11.63 5.44 2.67
CA ALA A 255 11.58 6.49 3.68
C ALA A 255 12.07 5.97 5.03
N LYS A 256 12.68 6.85 5.82
CA LYS A 256 13.03 6.56 7.21
C LYS A 256 11.79 6.64 8.08
N GLY A 257 11.54 5.66 8.94
CA GLY A 257 10.35 5.73 9.77
C GLY A 257 10.08 4.55 10.66
N PHE A 258 8.94 4.65 11.35
CA PHE A 258 8.45 3.65 12.28
C PHE A 258 6.96 3.39 12.06
N ALA A 259 6.59 2.12 12.12
CA ALA A 259 5.19 1.69 12.16
C ALA A 259 4.87 1.03 13.50
N LEU A 260 3.74 1.41 14.10
CA LEU A 260 3.28 0.89 15.39
C LEU A 260 2.33 -0.28 15.14
N PHE A 261 2.69 -1.45 15.69
CA PHE A 261 1.97 -2.69 15.52
C PHE A 261 1.40 -3.20 16.85
N GLY A 262 0.11 -3.49 16.82
CA GLY A 262 -0.57 -4.25 17.87
C GLY A 262 -0.58 -5.76 17.59
N PRO A 263 -1.35 -6.55 18.38
CA PRO A 263 -1.36 -8.02 18.27
C PRO A 263 -2.11 -8.58 17.07
N HIS A 264 -2.76 -7.73 16.26
CA HIS A 264 -3.64 -8.14 15.15
C HIS A 264 -2.90 -8.78 13.96
N THR A 265 -1.61 -8.48 13.80
CA THR A 265 -0.72 -9.06 12.79
C THR A 265 0.73 -8.85 13.20
N THR A 266 1.68 -9.43 12.46
CA THR A 266 3.11 -9.22 12.71
C THR A 266 3.77 -8.48 11.53
N PRO A 267 4.81 -7.68 11.79
CA PRO A 267 5.57 -6.98 10.75
C PRO A 267 6.11 -7.92 9.65
N GLU A 268 6.57 -9.11 10.04
CA GLU A 268 7.10 -10.13 9.13
C GLU A 268 6.00 -10.63 8.18
N LYS A 269 4.80 -10.93 8.72
CA LYS A 269 3.67 -11.43 7.94
C LYS A 269 3.25 -10.45 6.86
N VAL A 270 3.25 -9.16 7.16
CA VAL A 270 2.89 -8.09 6.22
C VAL A 270 4.10 -7.53 5.46
N SER A 271 5.30 -8.02 5.72
CA SER A 271 6.54 -7.64 5.01
C SER A 271 6.79 -6.13 4.98
N ILE A 272 6.60 -5.42 6.10
CA ILE A 272 6.71 -3.97 6.13
C ILE A 272 8.13 -3.49 6.42
N GLU A 273 8.92 -4.25 7.19
CA GLU A 273 10.27 -3.81 7.59
C GLU A 273 11.23 -3.68 6.41
N ARG A 274 12.00 -2.61 6.43
CA ARG A 274 13.03 -2.26 5.45
C ARG A 274 14.24 -1.67 6.19
N GLU A 275 15.36 -1.51 5.49
CA GLU A 275 16.59 -0.98 6.06
C GLU A 275 16.40 0.28 6.92
N LYS A 276 15.52 1.20 6.49
CA LYS A 276 15.26 2.47 7.16
C LYS A 276 13.86 2.56 7.77
N PHE A 277 13.04 1.51 7.67
CA PHE A 277 11.67 1.51 8.14
C PHE A 277 11.43 0.34 9.10
N ILE A 278 11.23 0.66 10.38
CA ILE A 278 11.23 -0.30 11.50
C ILE A 278 9.82 -0.42 12.07
N ALA A 279 9.42 -1.62 12.43
CA ALA A 279 8.18 -1.86 13.16
C ALA A 279 8.41 -1.92 14.67
N LEU A 280 7.61 -1.17 15.43
CA LEU A 280 7.53 -1.24 16.87
C LEU A 280 6.32 -2.08 17.26
N GLN A 281 6.55 -3.35 17.55
CA GLN A 281 5.48 -4.28 17.90
C GLN A 281 5.24 -4.35 19.41
N THR A 282 3.97 -4.42 19.78
CA THR A 282 3.51 -4.63 21.16
C THR A 282 2.32 -5.59 21.22
N THR A 283 2.13 -6.22 22.37
CA THR A 283 0.94 -7.04 22.63
C THR A 283 -0.32 -6.21 22.91
N ASP A 284 -0.16 -4.94 23.29
CA ASP A 284 -1.26 -3.99 23.47
C ASP A 284 -0.78 -2.58 23.14
N LEU A 285 -1.42 -1.94 22.15
CA LEU A 285 -1.12 -0.55 21.76
C LEU A 285 -1.40 0.45 22.89
N LYS A 286 -2.33 0.15 23.80
CA LYS A 286 -2.65 1.03 24.94
C LYS A 286 -1.58 1.00 26.01
N SER A 287 -0.79 -0.06 26.10
CA SER A 287 0.33 -0.17 27.05
C SER A 287 1.64 0.43 26.54
N LEU A 288 1.70 0.80 25.25
CA LEU A 288 2.86 1.44 24.63
C LEU A 288 2.73 2.97 24.74
N PHE A 289 3.17 3.55 25.85
CA PHE A 289 3.06 4.99 26.11
C PHE A 289 3.97 5.84 25.23
N ALA A 290 3.61 7.13 25.06
CA ALA A 290 4.28 8.07 24.17
C ALA A 290 5.77 8.30 24.51
N ASP A 291 6.13 8.40 25.78
CA ASP A 291 7.50 8.56 26.26
C ASP A 291 8.39 7.38 25.88
N ARG A 292 7.85 6.15 25.96
CA ARG A 292 8.57 4.94 25.52
C ARG A 292 8.82 4.95 24.01
N VAL A 293 7.80 5.30 23.21
CA VAL A 293 7.98 5.43 21.74
C VAL A 293 8.99 6.51 21.44
N TYR A 294 8.87 7.69 22.08
CA TYR A 294 9.82 8.78 21.91
C TYR A 294 11.27 8.37 22.23
N ALA A 295 11.49 7.64 23.34
CA ALA A 295 12.82 7.14 23.69
C ALA A 295 13.43 6.21 22.62
N LEU A 296 12.59 5.40 21.95
CA LEU A 296 13.04 4.50 20.87
C LEU A 296 13.39 5.25 19.57
N ILE A 297 12.66 6.32 19.24
CA ILE A 297 12.80 7.01 17.96
C ILE A 297 13.68 8.25 18.00
N LYS A 298 13.99 8.83 19.20
CA LYS A 298 14.68 10.12 19.34
C LYS A 298 16.02 10.21 18.60
N SER A 299 16.82 9.14 18.60
CA SER A 299 18.08 9.09 17.84
C SER A 299 17.88 9.18 16.33
N SER A 300 16.74 8.65 15.84
CA SER A 300 16.37 8.73 14.45
C SER A 300 15.84 10.09 14.03
N ILE A 301 15.38 10.91 14.97
CA ILE A 301 14.97 12.30 14.70
C ILE A 301 16.20 13.17 14.48
N THR A 302 17.26 12.96 15.24
CA THR A 302 18.48 13.82 15.23
C THR A 302 19.46 13.47 14.12
N ASN A 303 19.47 12.23 13.65
CA ASN A 303 20.34 11.72 12.57
C ASN A 303 19.62 11.77 11.21
#